data_6ff841271ee2b62ef2120240eef07706
#
_entry.id   6ff841271ee2b62ef2120240eef07706
#
_cell.length_a   1.000
_cell.length_b   1.000
_cell.length_c   1.000
_cell.angle_alpha   90.00
_cell.angle_beta   90.00
_cell.angle_gamma   90.00
#
_symmetry.space_group_name_H-M   'P 1'
#
loop_
_entity.id
_entity.type
_entity.pdbx_description
1 polymer ?
#
loop_
_entity_poly.entity_id
_entity_poly.type
_entity_poly.pdbx_seq_one_letter_code
_entity_poly.pdbx_strand_id
1 'polypeptide(L)'
;MPYEQAVEEVWLNQRTQVKECTLRDTTNRHGRLAEAIVKAKADKMAIIVESVEATPQQVLVSSDGANIRLTNGEWREVKTVVIGEFESQWNEKASKTEVKTSNLSYFSRSYSVREFEQYALPELYER
;
A
#
# COMPACT_ATOMS: atom_id res chain seq x y z
N MET A 1 18.11 -12.42 13.54
CA MET A 1 17.37 -12.67 12.27
C MET A 1 15.92 -12.23 12.44
N PRO A 2 15.28 -11.57 11.47
CA PRO A 2 13.92 -11.04 11.66
C PRO A 2 12.86 -12.13 11.90
N TYR A 3 13.10 -13.36 11.45
CA TYR A 3 12.16 -14.46 11.64
C TYR A 3 12.29 -15.20 12.98
N GLU A 4 13.39 -15.06 13.70
CA GLU A 4 13.57 -15.64 15.04
C GLU A 4 12.57 -15.06 16.03
N GLN A 5 12.45 -13.74 16.05
CA GLN A 5 11.47 -13.05 16.90
C GLN A 5 10.03 -13.44 16.53
N ALA A 6 9.73 -13.55 15.23
CA ALA A 6 8.41 -13.96 14.78
C ALA A 6 8.07 -15.42 15.16
N VAL A 7 9.05 -16.32 15.17
CA VAL A 7 8.87 -17.69 15.67
C VAL A 7 8.55 -17.71 17.16
N GLU A 8 9.25 -16.88 17.95
CA GLU A 8 8.99 -16.73 19.38
C GLU A 8 7.60 -16.18 19.66
N GLU A 9 7.17 -15.16 18.93
CA GLU A 9 5.83 -14.59 19.01
C GLU A 9 4.74 -15.61 18.67
N VAL A 10 4.92 -16.44 17.64
CA VAL A 10 3.99 -17.53 17.31
C VAL A 10 3.91 -18.54 18.44
N TRP A 11 5.03 -18.89 19.05
CA TRP A 11 5.04 -19.76 20.21
C TRP A 11 4.29 -19.18 21.41
N LEU A 12 4.57 -17.91 21.73
CA LEU A 12 3.95 -17.22 22.87
C LEU A 12 2.43 -17.10 22.71
N ASN A 13 1.96 -16.74 21.53
CA ASN A 13 0.57 -16.44 21.28
C ASN A 13 -0.28 -17.64 20.88
N GLN A 14 0.29 -18.58 20.11
CA GLN A 14 -0.45 -19.72 19.53
C GLN A 14 -0.06 -21.07 20.14
N ARG A 15 0.98 -21.10 20.99
CA ARG A 15 1.57 -22.34 21.56
C ARG A 15 1.96 -23.37 20.49
N THR A 16 2.28 -22.90 19.30
CA THR A 16 2.64 -23.73 18.15
C THR A 16 4.12 -23.54 17.84
N GLN A 17 4.86 -24.63 17.76
CA GLN A 17 6.26 -24.61 17.33
C GLN A 17 6.35 -24.59 15.80
N VAL A 18 6.93 -23.51 15.28
CA VAL A 18 7.18 -23.34 13.85
C VAL A 18 8.67 -23.14 13.62
N LYS A 19 9.23 -23.79 12.60
CA LYS A 19 10.63 -23.54 12.22
C LYS A 19 10.74 -22.21 11.49
N GLU A 20 11.84 -21.49 11.68
CA GLU A 20 12.12 -20.22 11.00
C GLU A 20 12.00 -20.33 9.48
N CYS A 21 12.56 -21.39 8.89
CA CYS A 21 12.45 -21.62 7.44
C CYS A 21 10.99 -21.77 6.98
N THR A 22 10.17 -22.50 7.74
CA THR A 22 8.74 -22.66 7.42
C THR A 22 8.00 -21.33 7.48
N LEU A 23 8.26 -20.52 8.49
CA LEU A 23 7.65 -19.20 8.62
C LEU A 23 8.07 -18.30 7.46
N ARG A 24 9.36 -18.24 7.14
CA ARG A 24 9.90 -17.49 6.01
C ARG A 24 9.29 -17.92 4.68
N ASP A 25 9.26 -19.22 4.41
CA ASP A 25 8.75 -19.74 3.14
C ASP A 25 7.24 -19.49 3.00
N THR A 26 6.49 -19.61 4.10
CA THR A 26 5.07 -19.29 4.14
C THR A 26 4.84 -17.80 3.87
N THR A 27 5.58 -16.92 4.54
CA THR A 27 5.50 -15.46 4.33
C THR A 27 5.82 -15.09 2.89
N ASN A 28 6.90 -15.63 2.33
CA ASN A 28 7.29 -15.37 0.94
C ASN A 28 6.23 -15.88 -0.06
N ARG A 29 5.64 -17.06 0.20
CA ARG A 29 4.57 -17.59 -0.66
C ARG A 29 3.34 -16.70 -0.64
N HIS A 30 2.89 -16.27 0.53
CA HIS A 30 1.75 -15.36 0.66
C HIS A 30 2.04 -14.00 0.05
N GLY A 31 3.24 -13.46 0.22
CA GLY A 31 3.67 -12.22 -0.42
C GLY A 31 3.60 -12.29 -1.96
N ARG A 32 4.07 -13.40 -2.55
CA ARG A 32 3.97 -13.60 -4.01
C ARG A 32 2.52 -13.71 -4.50
N LEU A 33 1.65 -14.37 -3.73
CA LEU A 33 0.23 -14.47 -4.07
C LEU A 33 -0.46 -13.11 -3.99
N ALA A 34 -0.21 -12.35 -2.94
CA ALA A 34 -0.74 -10.99 -2.80
C ALA A 34 -0.28 -10.08 -3.95
N GLU A 35 1.00 -10.17 -4.34
CA GLU A 35 1.56 -9.45 -5.47
C GLU A 35 0.90 -9.83 -6.80
N ALA A 36 0.67 -11.13 -7.03
CA ALA A 36 -0.02 -11.61 -8.24
C ALA A 36 -1.47 -11.09 -8.31
N ILE A 37 -2.17 -11.00 -7.18
CA ILE A 37 -3.53 -10.46 -7.11
C ILE A 37 -3.52 -8.96 -7.47
N VAL A 38 -2.60 -8.18 -6.91
CA VAL A 38 -2.46 -6.75 -7.22
C VAL A 38 -2.20 -6.53 -8.71
N LYS A 39 -1.30 -7.31 -9.31
CA LYS A 39 -0.99 -7.21 -10.75
C LYS A 39 -2.19 -7.59 -11.62
N ALA A 40 -2.87 -8.68 -11.31
CA ALA A 40 -4.06 -9.11 -12.05
C ALA A 40 -5.21 -8.08 -11.95
N LYS A 41 -5.35 -7.42 -10.81
CA LYS A 41 -6.31 -6.33 -10.61
C LYS A 41 -5.95 -5.12 -11.47
N ALA A 42 -4.69 -4.71 -11.49
CA ALA A 42 -4.22 -3.60 -12.32
C ALA A 42 -4.44 -3.86 -13.81
N ASP A 43 -4.15 -5.07 -14.30
CA ASP A 43 -4.35 -5.45 -15.70
C ASP A 43 -5.85 -5.40 -16.10
N LYS A 44 -6.74 -5.84 -15.22
CA LYS A 44 -8.20 -5.75 -15.45
C LYS A 44 -8.68 -4.30 -15.50
N MET A 45 -8.19 -3.45 -14.60
CA MET A 45 -8.57 -2.05 -14.53
C MET A 45 -8.08 -1.26 -15.74
N ALA A 46 -6.90 -1.54 -16.26
CA ALA A 46 -6.39 -0.91 -17.48
C ALA A 46 -7.33 -1.10 -18.67
N ILE A 47 -8.04 -2.22 -18.74
CA ILE A 47 -9.04 -2.51 -19.79
C ILE A 47 -10.35 -1.72 -19.55
N ILE A 48 -10.74 -1.54 -18.29
CA ILE A 48 -12.02 -0.89 -17.93
C ILE A 48 -11.93 0.63 -18.10
N VAL A 49 -10.78 1.24 -17.78
CA VAL A 49 -10.59 2.70 -17.86
C VAL A 49 -10.76 3.27 -19.27
N GLU A 50 -10.51 2.49 -20.30
CA GLU A 50 -10.78 2.90 -21.69
C GLU A 50 -12.27 3.07 -22.00
N SER A 51 -13.18 2.60 -21.15
CA SER A 51 -14.62 2.51 -21.41
C SER A 51 -15.51 3.33 -20.46
N VAL A 52 -14.98 4.00 -19.46
CA VAL A 52 -15.78 4.72 -18.44
C VAL A 52 -15.69 6.23 -18.61
N GLU A 53 -16.84 6.89 -18.83
CA GLU A 53 -16.99 8.32 -18.65
C GLU A 53 -16.88 8.64 -17.15
N ALA A 54 -15.76 9.19 -16.72
CA ALA A 54 -15.52 9.53 -15.34
C ALA A 54 -16.40 10.70 -14.89
N THR A 55 -17.20 10.49 -13.87
CA THR A 55 -17.82 11.60 -13.12
C THR A 55 -16.71 12.27 -12.29
N PRO A 56 -16.52 13.58 -12.39
CA PRO A 56 -15.46 14.28 -11.63
C PRO A 56 -15.76 14.21 -10.14
N GLN A 57 -15.08 13.32 -9.45
CA GLN A 57 -15.08 13.25 -7.99
C GLN A 57 -13.76 13.82 -7.48
N GLN A 58 -13.82 14.70 -6.49
CA GLN A 58 -12.62 15.25 -5.89
C GLN A 58 -12.05 14.23 -4.89
N VAL A 59 -10.84 13.78 -5.15
CA VAL A 59 -10.07 12.90 -4.26
C VAL A 59 -8.76 13.56 -3.88
N LEU A 60 -8.34 13.33 -2.65
CA LEU A 60 -7.01 13.69 -2.19
C LEU A 60 -6.03 12.62 -2.60
N VAL A 61 -4.96 13.00 -3.27
CA VAL A 61 -3.85 12.12 -3.61
C VAL A 61 -2.56 12.73 -3.07
N SER A 62 -1.83 11.95 -2.28
CA SER A 62 -0.50 12.33 -1.80
C SER A 62 0.48 11.22 -2.08
N SER A 63 1.65 11.57 -2.61
CA SER A 63 2.72 10.61 -2.87
C SER A 63 3.99 11.00 -2.12
N ASP A 64 4.69 9.99 -1.60
CA ASP A 64 5.96 10.14 -0.90
C ASP A 64 6.89 8.97 -1.19
N GLY A 65 8.18 9.17 -0.96
CA GLY A 65 9.20 8.13 -1.10
C GLY A 65 10.13 8.10 0.11
N ALA A 66 10.37 6.91 0.63
CA ALA A 66 11.29 6.69 1.74
C ALA A 66 12.36 5.66 1.37
N ASN A 67 13.62 5.96 1.67
CA ASN A 67 14.70 5.00 1.51
C ASN A 67 14.80 4.10 2.74
N ILE A 68 14.72 2.79 2.50
CA ILE A 68 14.90 1.76 3.52
C ILE A 68 16.16 0.96 3.25
N ARG A 69 16.84 0.54 4.32
CA ARG A 69 17.99 -0.34 4.23
C ARG A 69 17.53 -1.80 4.34
N LEU A 70 17.88 -2.59 3.33
CA LEU A 70 17.59 -4.01 3.32
C LEU A 70 18.59 -4.80 4.19
N THR A 71 18.24 -6.02 4.53
CA THR A 71 19.08 -6.93 5.35
C THR A 71 20.43 -7.28 4.70
N ASN A 72 20.51 -7.19 3.37
CA ASN A 72 21.76 -7.36 2.59
C ASN A 72 22.62 -6.08 2.57
N GLY A 73 22.18 -4.99 3.22
CA GLY A 73 22.89 -3.71 3.28
C GLY A 73 22.57 -2.74 2.13
N GLU A 74 21.84 -3.16 1.13
CA GLU A 74 21.42 -2.29 0.03
C GLU A 74 20.32 -1.33 0.48
N TRP A 75 20.29 -0.14 -0.13
CA TRP A 75 19.21 0.81 0.05
C TRP A 75 18.20 0.70 -1.07
N ARG A 76 16.92 0.70 -0.71
CA ARG A 76 15.82 0.76 -1.68
C ARG A 76 14.82 1.83 -1.32
N GLU A 77 14.34 2.49 -2.35
CA GLU A 77 13.23 3.43 -2.21
C GLU A 77 11.90 2.68 -2.17
N VAL A 78 11.11 2.95 -1.16
CA VAL A 78 9.70 2.56 -1.09
C VAL A 78 8.86 3.77 -1.44
N LYS A 79 8.10 3.66 -2.50
CA LYS A 79 7.14 4.68 -2.93
C LYS A 79 5.79 4.38 -2.30
N THR A 80 5.15 5.41 -1.79
CA THR A 80 3.83 5.33 -1.18
C THR A 80 2.90 6.33 -1.83
N VAL A 81 1.71 5.91 -2.18
CA VAL A 81 0.60 6.80 -2.52
C VAL A 81 -0.51 6.61 -1.51
N VAL A 82 -1.08 7.72 -1.08
CA VAL A 82 -2.26 7.77 -0.20
C VAL A 82 -3.39 8.41 -0.98
N ILE A 83 -4.53 7.76 -0.97
CA ILE A 83 -5.72 8.21 -1.67
C ILE A 83 -6.85 8.28 -0.65
N GLY A 84 -7.59 9.37 -0.66
CA GLY A 84 -8.66 9.57 0.30
C GLY A 84 -9.69 10.58 -0.16
N GLU A 85 -10.72 10.71 0.65
CA GLU A 85 -11.72 11.76 0.56
C GLU A 85 -11.30 12.93 1.44
N PHE A 86 -11.72 14.12 1.09
CA PHE A 86 -11.50 15.28 1.93
C PHE A 86 -12.74 16.17 1.97
N GLU A 87 -12.93 16.81 3.12
CA GLU A 87 -13.91 17.84 3.34
C GLU A 87 -13.22 19.09 3.84
N SER A 88 -13.58 20.24 3.28
CA SER A 88 -13.11 21.52 3.75
C SER A 88 -14.20 22.21 4.56
N GLN A 89 -13.89 22.59 5.79
CA GLN A 89 -14.79 23.32 6.68
C GLN A 89 -14.14 24.62 7.12
N TRP A 90 -14.93 25.70 7.10
CA TRP A 90 -14.47 26.97 7.65
C TRP A 90 -14.51 26.91 9.19
N ASN A 91 -13.37 27.16 9.81
CA ASN A 91 -13.28 27.27 11.27
C ASN A 91 -13.27 28.76 11.65
N GLU A 92 -14.41 29.23 12.17
CA GLU A 92 -14.58 30.64 12.57
C GLU A 92 -13.61 31.05 13.69
N LYS A 93 -13.33 30.15 14.64
CA LYS A 93 -12.43 30.43 15.77
C LYS A 93 -10.98 30.61 15.33
N ALA A 94 -10.55 29.86 14.34
CA ALA A 94 -9.19 29.91 13.80
C ALA A 94 -9.08 30.86 12.60
N SER A 95 -10.20 31.38 12.08
CA SER A 95 -10.28 32.20 10.84
C SER A 95 -9.53 31.57 9.66
N LYS A 96 -9.64 30.26 9.52
CA LYS A 96 -9.01 29.48 8.45
C LYS A 96 -9.89 28.32 7.99
N THR A 97 -9.67 27.88 6.75
CA THR A 97 -10.26 26.64 6.25
C THR A 97 -9.47 25.45 6.80
N GLU A 98 -10.16 24.51 7.43
CA GLU A 98 -9.60 23.25 7.88
C GLU A 98 -10.01 22.14 6.91
N VAL A 99 -9.07 21.27 6.57
CA VAL A 99 -9.30 20.11 5.72
C VAL A 99 -9.27 18.87 6.60
N LYS A 100 -10.35 18.10 6.56
CA LYS A 100 -10.42 16.78 7.20
C LYS A 100 -10.35 15.73 6.12
N THR A 101 -9.56 14.71 6.35
CA THR A 101 -9.41 13.56 5.46
C THR A 101 -10.11 12.34 6.06
N SER A 102 -10.73 11.53 5.21
CA SER A 102 -11.40 10.28 5.57
C SER A 102 -11.16 9.21 4.52
N ASN A 103 -11.50 7.97 4.87
CA ASN A 103 -11.42 6.83 3.95
C ASN A 103 -10.07 6.69 3.24
N LEU A 104 -8.97 6.79 4.00
CA LEU A 104 -7.63 6.74 3.44
C LEU A 104 -7.25 5.31 3.02
N SER A 105 -6.78 5.16 1.78
CA SER A 105 -6.13 3.94 1.27
C SER A 105 -4.66 4.21 1.02
N TYR A 106 -3.84 3.20 1.27
CA TYR A 106 -2.40 3.27 1.10
C TYR A 106 -1.94 2.19 0.13
N PHE A 107 -1.10 2.59 -0.81
CA PHE A 107 -0.39 1.67 -1.68
C PHE A 107 1.10 1.96 -1.59
N SER A 108 1.89 1.02 -1.05
CA SER A 108 3.32 1.17 -0.83
C SER A 108 4.07 0.03 -1.46
N ARG A 109 5.02 0.32 -2.35
CA ARG A 109 5.84 -0.69 -3.04
C ARG A 109 7.23 -0.16 -3.36
N SER A 110 8.19 -1.09 -3.41
CA SER A 110 9.55 -0.82 -3.89
C SER A 110 9.66 -1.13 -5.38
N TYR A 111 8.85 -0.47 -6.19
CA TYR A 111 8.85 -0.59 -7.65
C TYR A 111 9.68 0.50 -8.31
N SER A 112 10.04 0.30 -9.59
CA SER A 112 10.44 1.40 -10.46
C SER A 112 9.31 2.42 -10.57
N VAL A 113 9.60 3.66 -10.96
CA VAL A 113 8.57 4.72 -11.10
C VAL A 113 7.45 4.26 -12.04
N ARG A 114 7.82 3.68 -13.18
CA ARG A 114 6.86 3.22 -14.20
C ARG A 114 5.95 2.10 -13.69
N GLU A 115 6.52 1.11 -12.99
CA GLU A 115 5.73 0.02 -12.41
C GLU A 115 4.82 0.53 -11.28
N PHE A 116 5.32 1.48 -10.47
CA PHE A 116 4.54 2.07 -9.40
C PHE A 116 3.33 2.82 -9.95
N GLU A 117 3.49 3.63 -10.99
CA GLU A 117 2.38 4.31 -11.67
C GLU A 117 1.35 3.31 -12.18
N GLN A 118 1.79 2.27 -12.90
CA GLN A 118 0.92 1.25 -13.47
C GLN A 118 0.06 0.54 -12.43
N TYR A 119 0.63 0.19 -11.29
CA TYR A 119 -0.07 -0.59 -10.26
C TYR A 119 -0.74 0.25 -9.18
N ALA A 120 -0.41 1.53 -9.03
CA ALA A 120 -1.09 2.46 -8.13
C ALA A 120 -2.37 3.06 -8.74
N LEU A 121 -2.45 3.20 -10.07
CA LEU A 121 -3.62 3.75 -10.77
C LEU A 121 -4.95 3.03 -10.44
N PRO A 122 -5.02 1.70 -10.37
CA PRO A 122 -6.25 1.00 -10.01
C PRO A 122 -6.83 1.41 -8.66
N GLU A 123 -5.99 1.77 -7.69
CA GLU A 123 -6.44 2.26 -6.39
C GLU A 123 -7.19 3.60 -6.48
N LEU A 124 -6.86 4.42 -7.50
CA LEU A 124 -7.58 5.67 -7.80
C LEU A 124 -8.95 5.41 -8.41
N TYR A 125 -9.07 4.40 -9.26
CA TYR A 125 -10.32 4.13 -10.00
C TYR A 125 -11.34 3.32 -9.21
N GLU A 126 -10.96 2.72 -8.10
CA GLU A 126 -11.89 2.00 -7.21
C GLU A 126 -12.70 2.93 -6.28
N ARG A 127 -12.42 4.22 -6.34
CA ARG A 127 -13.09 5.24 -5.55
C ARG A 127 -13.98 6.14 -6.40
#